data_288d1bfa0e1a091cf6e2b3d05d672f4d
#
_entry.id   288d1bfa0e1a091cf6e2b3d05d672f4d
#
_cell.length_a   1.000
_cell.length_b   1.000
_cell.length_c   1.000
_cell.angle_alpha   90.00
_cell.angle_beta   90.00
_cell.angle_gamma   90.00
#
_symmetry.space_group_name_H-M   'P 1'
#
loop_
_entity.id
_entity.type
_entity.pdbx_description
1 polymer ?
#
loop_
_entity_poly.entity_id
_entity_poly.type
_entity_poly.pdbx_seq_one_letter_code
_entity_poly.pdbx_strand_id
1 'polypeptide(L)'
;MNLGTQILWLLILALPVASIAWTVTHEEVFREPREYCSERSRRAQHLPTRKFFYMLTCEYCLTHYVVALFLIVTRFKLLYEDWRGYLIAGFALVWVANIYMGIFGRLRLDIKRERVEIEELQQHQEKRAA
;
A
#
# COMPACT_ATOMS: atom_id res chain seq x y z
N MET A 1 -3.36 -11.01 26.06
CA MET A 1 -3.32 -9.56 25.81
C MET A 1 -4.72 -8.98 25.93
N ASN A 2 -4.82 -7.82 26.56
CA ASN A 2 -6.08 -7.08 26.61
C ASN A 2 -6.49 -6.62 25.19
N LEU A 3 -7.80 -6.48 24.96
CA LEU A 3 -8.35 -6.03 23.69
C LEU A 3 -7.75 -4.68 23.23
N GLY A 4 -7.58 -3.74 24.16
CA GLY A 4 -6.95 -2.45 23.86
C GLY A 4 -5.51 -2.57 23.35
N THR A 5 -4.72 -3.46 23.94
CA THR A 5 -3.36 -3.76 23.48
C THR A 5 -3.36 -4.42 22.10
N GLN A 6 -4.30 -5.30 21.83
CA GLN A 6 -4.44 -5.93 20.51
C GLN A 6 -4.79 -4.92 19.42
N ILE A 7 -5.70 -3.97 19.72
CA ILE A 7 -6.06 -2.89 18.80
C ILE A 7 -4.85 -1.97 18.55
N LEU A 8 -4.11 -1.63 19.59
CA LEU A 8 -2.91 -0.82 19.47
C LEU A 8 -1.86 -1.50 18.56
N TRP A 9 -1.60 -2.78 18.78
CA TRP A 9 -0.71 -3.57 17.94
C TRP A 9 -1.19 -3.64 16.47
N LEU A 10 -2.50 -3.80 16.27
CA LEU A 10 -3.10 -3.80 14.93
C LEU A 10 -2.81 -2.48 14.19
N LEU A 11 -3.03 -1.35 14.85
CA LEU A 11 -2.77 -0.03 14.27
C LEU A 11 -1.28 0.21 13.99
N ILE A 12 -0.40 -0.18 14.92
CA ILE A 12 1.05 -0.03 14.76
C ILE A 12 1.58 -0.92 13.63
N LEU A 13 1.15 -2.19 13.55
CA LEU A 13 1.58 -3.11 12.50
C LEU A 13 1.06 -2.72 11.12
N ALA A 14 -0.09 -2.09 11.03
CA ALA A 14 -0.64 -1.62 9.77
C ALA A 14 0.20 -0.49 9.14
N LEU A 15 0.94 0.29 9.92
CA LEU A 15 1.81 1.35 9.40
C LEU A 15 2.94 0.82 8.49
N PRO A 16 3.81 -0.10 8.95
CA PRO A 16 4.85 -0.64 8.08
C PRO A 16 4.29 -1.44 6.91
N VAL A 17 3.17 -2.14 7.09
CA VAL A 17 2.48 -2.84 5.99
C VAL A 17 2.05 -1.84 4.92
N ALA A 18 1.38 -0.76 5.29
CA ALA A 18 0.94 0.28 4.37
C ALA A 18 2.13 0.97 3.69
N SER A 19 3.19 1.27 4.45
CA SER A 19 4.40 1.89 3.93
C SER A 19 5.09 1.03 2.87
N ILE A 20 5.27 -0.25 3.13
CA ILE A 20 5.91 -1.18 2.19
C ILE A 20 5.04 -1.36 0.95
N ALA A 21 3.74 -1.60 1.11
CA ALA A 21 2.82 -1.76 -0.01
C ALA A 21 2.78 -0.51 -0.90
N TRP A 22 2.73 0.67 -0.29
CA TRP A 22 2.78 1.94 -1.02
C TRP A 22 4.09 2.11 -1.78
N THR A 23 5.22 1.91 -1.12
CA THR A 23 6.55 2.07 -1.72
C THR A 23 6.72 1.18 -2.94
N VAL A 24 6.33 -0.08 -2.86
CA VAL A 24 6.47 -1.03 -3.97
C VAL A 24 5.56 -0.66 -5.14
N THR A 25 4.35 -0.17 -4.87
CA THR A 25 3.35 0.07 -5.92
C THR A 25 3.37 1.47 -6.52
N HIS A 26 3.87 2.47 -5.81
CA HIS A 26 3.79 3.88 -6.23
C HIS A 26 5.13 4.58 -6.40
N GLU A 27 6.18 4.16 -5.69
CA GLU A 27 7.47 4.86 -5.75
C GLU A 27 8.27 4.47 -7.02
N GLU A 28 9.05 5.43 -7.52
CA GLU A 28 9.85 5.25 -8.74
C GLU A 28 10.97 4.22 -8.60
N VAL A 29 11.48 4.02 -7.39
CA VAL A 29 12.53 3.02 -7.10
C VAL A 29 12.11 1.61 -7.55
N PHE A 30 10.83 1.30 -7.44
CA PHE A 30 10.26 0.00 -7.85
C PHE A 30 9.53 0.07 -9.21
N ARG A 31 9.73 1.13 -9.97
CA ARG A 31 9.10 1.31 -11.28
C ARG A 31 9.52 0.22 -12.27
N GLU A 32 10.81 -0.03 -12.40
CA GLU A 32 11.34 -1.02 -13.33
C GLU A 32 10.88 -2.45 -13.03
N PRO A 33 10.99 -2.97 -11.78
CA PRO A 33 10.43 -4.26 -11.43
C PRO A 33 8.93 -4.36 -11.66
N ARG A 34 8.19 -3.29 -11.38
CA ARG A 34 6.74 -3.24 -11.57
C ARG A 34 6.35 -3.27 -13.05
N GLU A 35 7.05 -2.53 -13.90
CA GLU A 35 6.85 -2.55 -15.35
C GLU A 35 7.18 -3.93 -15.93
N TYR A 36 8.26 -4.55 -15.49
CA TYR A 36 8.62 -5.92 -15.85
C TYR A 36 7.52 -6.93 -15.48
N CYS A 37 6.99 -6.86 -14.26
CA CYS A 37 5.88 -7.72 -13.83
C CYS A 37 4.61 -7.48 -14.65
N SER A 38 4.32 -6.23 -14.98
CA SER A 38 3.17 -5.87 -15.82
C SER A 38 3.29 -6.42 -17.23
N GLU A 39 4.46 -6.29 -17.87
CA GLU A 39 4.71 -6.88 -19.18
C GLU A 39 4.66 -8.40 -19.17
N ARG A 40 5.25 -9.02 -18.14
CA ARG A 40 5.19 -10.47 -17.96
C ARG A 40 3.76 -10.96 -17.81
N SER A 41 2.93 -10.23 -17.05
CA SER A 41 1.51 -10.53 -16.91
C SER A 41 0.77 -10.48 -18.24
N ARG A 42 1.07 -9.51 -19.10
CA ARG A 42 0.44 -9.38 -20.42
C ARG A 42 0.87 -10.46 -21.41
N ARG A 43 2.13 -10.91 -21.35
CA ARG A 43 2.71 -11.89 -22.27
C ARG A 43 2.51 -13.35 -21.84
N ALA A 44 2.16 -13.60 -20.58
CA ALA A 44 2.00 -14.94 -20.06
C ALA A 44 0.78 -15.63 -20.68
N GLN A 45 1.00 -16.81 -21.26
CA GLN A 45 -0.05 -17.63 -21.87
C GLN A 45 -0.83 -18.45 -20.83
N HIS A 46 -0.20 -18.75 -19.69
CA HIS A 46 -0.82 -19.48 -18.59
C HIS A 46 -1.53 -18.54 -17.62
N LEU A 47 -2.79 -18.83 -17.32
CA LEU A 47 -3.62 -18.06 -16.40
C LEU A 47 -3.00 -17.89 -14.98
N PRO A 48 -2.45 -18.94 -14.33
CA PRO A 48 -1.87 -18.79 -13.00
C PRO A 48 -0.64 -17.88 -12.99
N THR A 49 0.24 -17.98 -13.99
CA THR A 49 1.42 -17.12 -14.11
C THR A 49 1.03 -15.67 -14.37
N ARG A 50 0.06 -15.44 -15.24
CA ARG A 50 -0.47 -14.10 -15.53
C ARG A 50 -1.05 -13.44 -14.29
N LYS A 51 -1.85 -14.17 -13.52
CA LYS A 51 -2.45 -13.68 -12.27
C LYS A 51 -1.40 -13.39 -11.21
N PHE A 52 -0.39 -14.24 -11.09
CA PHE A 52 0.70 -14.04 -10.13
C PHE A 52 1.44 -12.71 -10.37
N PHE A 53 1.86 -12.44 -11.60
CA PHE A 53 2.53 -11.18 -11.94
C PHE A 53 1.60 -9.96 -11.82
N TYR A 54 0.33 -10.12 -12.16
CA TYR A 54 -0.67 -9.06 -11.97
C TYR A 54 -0.86 -8.72 -10.48
N MET A 55 -0.88 -9.72 -9.60
CA MET A 55 -1.02 -9.51 -8.16
C MET A 55 0.12 -8.68 -7.56
N LEU A 56 1.33 -8.80 -8.10
CA LEU A 56 2.49 -7.99 -7.66
C LEU A 56 2.37 -6.51 -8.06
N THR A 57 1.60 -6.21 -9.10
CA THR A 57 1.36 -4.83 -9.54
C THR A 57 0.12 -4.19 -8.90
N CYS A 58 -0.76 -5.01 -8.34
CA CYS A 58 -1.97 -4.56 -7.67
C CYS A 58 -1.68 -4.22 -6.21
N GLU A 59 -1.90 -2.97 -5.82
CA GLU A 59 -1.72 -2.46 -4.46
C GLU A 59 -2.46 -3.30 -3.41
N TYR A 60 -3.73 -3.56 -3.65
CA TYR A 60 -4.57 -4.33 -2.74
C TYR A 60 -4.09 -5.78 -2.59
N CYS A 61 -3.71 -6.42 -3.70
CA CYS A 61 -3.22 -7.80 -3.69
C CYS A 61 -1.86 -7.91 -2.99
N LEU A 62 -0.95 -6.97 -3.27
CA LEU A 62 0.36 -6.93 -2.64
C LEU A 62 0.25 -6.75 -1.12
N THR A 63 -0.69 -5.95 -0.66
CA THR A 63 -0.94 -5.75 0.78
C THR A 63 -1.22 -7.07 1.50
N HIS A 64 -1.94 -8.01 0.88
CA HIS A 64 -2.19 -9.33 1.48
C HIS A 64 -0.92 -10.14 1.68
N TYR A 65 0.02 -10.11 0.73
CA TYR A 65 1.31 -10.80 0.87
C TYR A 65 2.18 -10.18 1.95
N VAL A 66 2.22 -8.85 2.01
CA VAL A 66 2.97 -8.13 3.04
C VAL A 66 2.39 -8.43 4.42
N VAL A 67 1.07 -8.42 4.56
CA VAL A 67 0.38 -8.79 5.81
C VAL A 67 0.69 -10.23 6.21
N ALA A 68 0.62 -11.18 5.28
CA ALA A 68 0.93 -12.59 5.56
C ALA A 68 2.37 -12.74 6.08
N LEU A 69 3.33 -12.05 5.46
CA LEU A 69 4.71 -12.02 5.92
C LEU A 69 4.83 -11.47 7.35
N PHE A 70 4.19 -10.34 7.63
CA PHE A 70 4.21 -9.74 8.96
C PHE A 70 3.56 -10.63 10.02
N LEU A 71 2.46 -11.31 9.70
CA LEU A 71 1.81 -12.25 10.61
C LEU A 71 2.70 -13.46 10.92
N ILE A 72 3.44 -13.96 9.95
CA ILE A 72 4.39 -15.06 10.14
C ILE A 72 5.53 -14.61 11.06
N VAL A 73 6.09 -13.43 10.82
CA VAL A 73 7.22 -12.89 11.58
C VAL A 73 6.82 -12.51 13.01
N THR A 74 5.71 -11.79 13.16
CA THR A 74 5.27 -11.26 14.46
C THR A 74 4.44 -12.25 15.27
N ARG A 75 3.89 -13.26 14.60
CA ARG A 75 2.91 -14.22 15.18
C ARG A 75 1.73 -13.52 15.86
N PHE A 76 1.37 -12.33 15.37
CA PHE A 76 0.28 -11.55 15.89
C PHE A 76 -1.07 -12.22 15.62
N LYS A 77 -1.87 -12.35 16.64
CA LYS A 77 -3.23 -12.91 16.59
C LYS A 77 -4.21 -11.90 17.16
N LEU A 78 -5.40 -11.84 16.62
CA LEU A 78 -6.46 -10.94 17.04
C LEU A 78 -7.66 -11.74 17.53
N LEU A 79 -8.16 -11.42 18.71
CA LEU A 79 -9.34 -12.00 19.39
C LEU A 79 -9.18 -13.46 19.81
N TYR A 80 -8.65 -14.33 18.96
CA TYR A 80 -8.50 -15.76 19.23
C TYR A 80 -7.04 -16.18 19.19
N GLU A 81 -6.65 -17.12 20.03
CA GLU A 81 -5.29 -17.65 20.07
C GLU A 81 -5.03 -18.77 19.04
N ASP A 82 -6.07 -19.22 18.36
CA ASP A 82 -6.05 -20.25 17.33
C ASP A 82 -5.73 -19.68 15.93
N TRP A 83 -5.73 -20.53 14.92
CA TRP A 83 -5.58 -20.15 13.50
C TRP A 83 -6.60 -19.09 13.05
N ARG A 84 -7.79 -19.06 13.67
CA ARG A 84 -8.83 -18.05 13.44
C ARG A 84 -8.33 -16.64 13.77
N GLY A 85 -7.51 -16.51 14.82
CA GLY A 85 -6.90 -15.24 15.18
C GLY A 85 -5.97 -14.69 14.10
N TYR A 86 -5.28 -15.54 13.35
CA TYR A 86 -4.47 -15.13 12.21
C TYR A 86 -5.32 -14.65 11.03
N LEU A 87 -6.44 -15.31 10.73
CA LEU A 87 -7.35 -14.87 9.66
C LEU A 87 -7.95 -13.50 9.97
N ILE A 88 -8.46 -13.33 11.19
CA ILE A 88 -9.06 -12.07 11.63
C ILE A 88 -8.01 -10.96 11.63
N ALA A 89 -6.82 -11.21 12.18
CA ALA A 89 -5.70 -10.27 12.16
C ALA A 89 -5.29 -9.90 10.73
N GLY A 90 -5.23 -10.88 9.82
CA GLY A 90 -4.89 -10.67 8.42
C GLY A 90 -5.83 -9.72 7.71
N PHE A 91 -7.13 -9.99 7.75
CA PHE A 91 -8.12 -9.12 7.13
C PHE A 91 -8.20 -7.74 7.78
N ALA A 92 -8.10 -7.67 9.11
CA ALA A 92 -8.08 -6.40 9.82
C ALA A 92 -6.86 -5.55 9.45
N LEU A 93 -5.66 -6.15 9.38
CA LEU A 93 -4.44 -5.46 8.97
C LEU A 93 -4.52 -4.97 7.52
N VAL A 94 -5.02 -5.80 6.60
CA VAL A 94 -5.24 -5.37 5.20
C VAL A 94 -6.16 -4.18 5.13
N TRP A 95 -7.28 -4.22 5.86
CA TRP A 95 -8.26 -3.14 5.89
C TRP A 95 -7.67 -1.83 6.43
N VAL A 96 -7.01 -1.87 7.57
CA VAL A 96 -6.38 -0.69 8.19
C VAL A 96 -5.24 -0.15 7.34
N ALA A 97 -4.40 -1.00 6.77
CA ALA A 97 -3.32 -0.60 5.87
C ALA A 97 -3.86 0.11 4.62
N ASN A 98 -4.94 -0.38 4.03
CA ASN A 98 -5.58 0.28 2.89
C ASN A 98 -6.20 1.63 3.24
N ILE A 99 -6.75 1.79 4.44
CA ILE A 99 -7.22 3.10 4.93
C ILE A 99 -6.04 4.07 5.05
N TYR A 100 -4.91 3.64 5.63
CA TYR A 100 -3.71 4.47 5.72
C TYR A 100 -3.17 4.89 4.36
N MET A 101 -3.10 3.96 3.41
CA MET A 101 -2.69 4.25 2.04
C MET A 101 -3.65 5.22 1.34
N GLY A 102 -4.96 5.07 1.56
CA GLY A 102 -5.98 5.97 1.03
C GLY A 102 -5.84 7.39 1.56
N ILE A 103 -5.62 7.56 2.87
CA ILE A 103 -5.38 8.86 3.51
C ILE A 103 -4.08 9.47 2.99
N PHE A 104 -3.01 8.70 2.96
CA PHE A 104 -1.71 9.15 2.47
C PHE A 104 -1.75 9.58 1.00
N GLY A 105 -2.46 8.82 0.16
CA GLY A 105 -2.65 9.15 -1.25
C GLY A 105 -3.39 10.47 -1.45
N ARG A 106 -4.43 10.74 -0.66
CA ARG A 106 -5.15 12.03 -0.68
C ARG A 106 -4.26 13.18 -0.27
N LEU A 107 -3.50 13.04 0.82
CA LEU A 107 -2.56 14.06 1.28
C LEU A 107 -1.51 14.38 0.21
N ARG A 108 -0.98 13.37 -0.48
CA ARG A 108 -0.03 13.58 -1.58
C ARG A 108 -0.64 14.29 -2.78
N LEU A 109 -1.89 13.99 -3.11
CA LEU A 109 -2.62 14.68 -4.18
C LEU A 109 -2.85 16.14 -3.85
N ASP A 110 -3.24 16.47 -2.62
CA ASP A 110 -3.44 17.85 -2.18
C ASP A 110 -2.14 18.65 -2.25
N ILE A 111 -1.02 18.09 -1.79
CA ILE A 111 0.30 18.72 -1.90
C ILE A 111 0.69 18.96 -3.36
N LYS A 112 0.42 18.04 -4.27
CA LYS A 112 0.68 18.22 -5.70
C LYS A 112 -0.19 19.32 -6.30
N ARG A 113 -1.45 19.41 -5.93
CA ARG A 113 -2.37 20.48 -6.36
C ARG A 113 -1.85 21.86 -5.95
N GLU A 114 -1.50 22.01 -4.69
CA GLU A 114 -0.96 23.26 -4.19
C GLU A 114 0.31 23.68 -4.92
N ARG A 115 1.21 22.75 -5.22
CA ARG A 115 2.42 23.04 -6.00
C ARG A 115 2.11 23.51 -7.41
N VAL A 116 1.18 22.85 -8.09
CA VAL A 116 0.75 23.26 -9.44
C VAL A 116 0.12 24.64 -9.44
N GLU A 117 -0.74 24.93 -8.47
CA GLU A 117 -1.36 26.26 -8.32
C GLU A 117 -0.30 27.35 -8.06
N ILE A 118 0.70 27.08 -7.24
CA ILE A 118 1.81 28.01 -6.97
C ILE A 118 2.62 28.26 -8.25
N GLU A 119 2.94 27.21 -8.99
CA GLU A 119 3.68 27.32 -10.27
C GLU A 119 2.91 28.14 -11.31
N GLU A 120 1.60 27.91 -11.44
CA GLU A 120 0.72 28.68 -12.32
C GLU A 120 0.68 30.16 -11.94
N LEU A 121 0.54 30.46 -10.65
CA LEU A 121 0.56 31.84 -10.14
C LEU A 121 1.90 32.53 -10.42
N GLN A 122 3.01 31.85 -10.23
CA GLN A 122 4.35 32.37 -10.54
C GLN A 122 4.50 32.67 -12.00
N GLN A 123 4.08 31.77 -12.89
CA GLN A 123 4.11 32.00 -14.35
C GLN A 123 3.24 33.19 -14.76
N HIS A 124 2.07 33.36 -14.15
CA HIS A 124 1.20 34.50 -14.40
C HIS A 124 1.84 35.82 -13.94
N GLN A 125 2.53 35.82 -12.81
CA GLN A 125 3.24 37.01 -12.32
C GLN A 125 4.42 37.38 -13.24
N GLU A 126 5.21 36.41 -13.68
CA GLU A 126 6.31 36.62 -14.62
C GLU A 126 5.80 37.19 -15.95
N LYS A 127 4.72 36.68 -16.48
CA LYS A 127 4.10 37.21 -17.71
C LYS A 127 3.56 38.63 -17.57
N ARG A 128 3.09 39.02 -16.37
CA ARG A 128 2.65 40.37 -16.09
C ARG A 128 3.81 41.34 -15.88
N ALA A 129 4.93 40.89 -15.37
CA ALA A 129 6.13 41.67 -15.16
C ALA A 129 6.96 41.89 -16.44
N ALA A 130 6.74 41.06 -17.44
CA ALA A 130 7.31 41.24 -18.80
C ALA A 130 6.36 42.10 -19.70
#